data_cfdc769c57399bb811558f404fd2c205
#
_entry.id   cfdc769c57399bb811558f404fd2c205
#
_cell.length_a   1.000
_cell.length_b   1.000
_cell.length_c   1.000
_cell.angle_alpha   90.00
_cell.angle_beta   90.00
_cell.angle_gamma   90.00
#
_symmetry.space_group_name_H-M   'P 1'
#
loop_
_entity.id
_entity.type
_entity.pdbx_description
1 polymer ?
#
loop_
_entity_poly.entity_id
_entity_poly.type
_entity_poly.pdbx_seq_one_letter_code
_entity_poly.pdbx_strand_id
1 'polypeptide(L)'
;MIGLRQNSNGASGVVWVHTRGLNQMDQVVLDYVRWVMVRKRDPDAPAPDAVVPDLAPAVPPEALIVPEGLDFTGYDFELAGEPHRWGDYALGEIIDHVDGVTIEEAEHMLATRLWQNTAKVHFDATFRDDGRRLIYGGHVISMARALSFNGLANAQMIVALNGGAHANPCFCLLYTSDAADER
;
A
#
# COMPACT_ATOMS: atom_id res chain seq x y z
N MET A 1 18.95 -6.38 0.00
CA MET A 1 19.10 -4.91 0.09
C MET A 1 19.76 -4.44 -1.19
N ILE A 2 19.20 -3.43 -1.83
CA ILE A 2 19.67 -2.88 -3.12
C ILE A 2 20.01 -1.40 -3.04
N GLY A 3 19.77 -0.75 -1.90
CA GLY A 3 20.14 0.64 -1.67
C GLY A 3 19.96 1.05 -0.22
N LEU A 4 20.60 2.12 0.14
CA LEU A 4 20.46 2.76 1.44
C LEU A 4 20.86 4.25 1.39
N ARG A 5 20.25 5.06 2.25
CA ARG A 5 20.56 6.47 2.41
C ARG A 5 20.22 6.92 3.83
N GLN A 6 21.12 7.65 4.48
CA GLN A 6 20.83 8.30 5.76
C GLN A 6 19.85 9.46 5.57
N ASN A 7 18.90 9.62 6.48
CA ASN A 7 17.99 10.75 6.54
C ASN A 7 18.70 11.99 7.11
N SER A 8 18.15 13.17 6.84
CA SER A 8 18.71 14.46 7.31
C SER A 8 18.80 14.59 8.84
N ASN A 9 17.97 13.83 9.57
CA ASN A 9 18.00 13.81 11.05
C ASN A 9 19.21 13.07 11.64
N GLY A 10 20.02 12.41 10.81
CA GLY A 10 21.19 11.63 11.24
C GLY A 10 20.90 10.36 12.04
N ALA A 11 19.69 10.20 12.57
CA ALA A 11 19.31 9.11 13.49
C ALA A 11 18.66 7.91 12.80
N SER A 12 18.27 8.05 11.54
CA SER A 12 17.61 7.02 10.74
C SER A 12 18.05 7.06 9.30
N GLY A 13 17.68 6.05 8.56
CA GLY A 13 17.90 5.96 7.12
C GLY A 13 16.79 5.21 6.42
N VAL A 14 16.81 5.28 5.10
CA VAL A 14 15.98 4.51 4.21
C VAL A 14 16.81 3.37 3.63
N VAL A 15 16.25 2.18 3.64
CA VAL A 15 16.86 0.98 3.04
C VAL A 15 15.92 0.45 1.97
N TRP A 16 16.40 0.27 0.75
CA TRP A 16 15.66 -0.36 -0.34
C TRP A 16 15.88 -1.86 -0.33
N VAL A 17 14.78 -2.58 -0.38
CA VAL A 17 14.76 -4.04 -0.33
C VAL A 17 14.00 -4.57 -1.54
N HIS A 18 14.66 -5.43 -2.30
CA HIS A 18 14.02 -6.25 -3.32
C HIS A 18 13.53 -7.54 -2.66
N THR A 19 12.26 -7.83 -2.79
CA THR A 19 11.60 -9.00 -2.18
C THR A 19 10.95 -9.84 -3.25
N ARG A 20 11.16 -11.17 -3.18
CA ARG A 20 10.47 -12.15 -4.00
C ARG A 20 9.71 -13.12 -3.12
N GLY A 21 8.45 -13.32 -3.43
CA GLY A 21 7.62 -14.38 -2.86
C GLY A 21 7.57 -15.57 -3.79
N LEU A 22 7.79 -16.77 -3.24
CA LEU A 22 7.72 -18.02 -3.97
C LEU A 22 6.55 -18.85 -3.47
N ASN A 23 5.91 -19.59 -4.37
CA ASN A 23 4.91 -20.59 -3.99
C ASN A 23 5.59 -21.94 -3.65
N GLN A 24 4.78 -22.96 -3.36
CA GLN A 24 5.26 -24.31 -3.00
C GLN A 24 5.95 -25.07 -4.16
N MET A 25 5.95 -24.51 -5.37
CA MET A 25 6.63 -25.06 -6.56
C MET A 25 7.84 -24.19 -6.96
N ASP A 26 8.32 -23.34 -6.06
CA ASP A 26 9.43 -22.41 -6.29
C ASP A 26 9.18 -21.40 -7.43
N GLN A 27 7.92 -21.17 -7.81
CA GLN A 27 7.56 -20.17 -8.79
C GLN A 27 7.43 -18.80 -8.12
N VAL A 28 7.93 -17.75 -8.78
CA VAL A 28 7.79 -16.38 -8.32
C VAL A 28 6.33 -15.96 -8.49
N VAL A 29 5.68 -15.63 -7.37
CA VAL A 29 4.28 -15.14 -7.33
C VAL A 29 4.18 -13.68 -6.90
N LEU A 30 5.29 -13.12 -6.39
CA LEU A 30 5.39 -11.73 -5.99
C LEU A 30 6.83 -11.27 -6.20
N ASP A 31 7.02 -10.15 -6.87
CA ASP A 31 8.33 -9.52 -7.06
C ASP A 31 8.15 -8.00 -6.93
N TYR A 32 8.80 -7.39 -5.93
CA TYR A 32 8.66 -5.96 -5.70
C TYR A 32 9.85 -5.35 -4.98
N VAL A 33 10.04 -4.06 -5.17
CA VAL A 33 10.97 -3.24 -4.42
C VAL A 33 10.19 -2.31 -3.50
N ARG A 34 10.62 -2.25 -2.25
CA ARG A 34 10.13 -1.27 -1.28
C ARG A 34 11.27 -0.64 -0.51
N TRP A 35 11.04 0.51 0.04
CA TRP A 35 11.93 1.07 1.05
C TRP A 35 11.30 0.96 2.44
N VAL A 36 12.17 0.83 3.43
CA VAL A 36 11.81 0.83 4.85
C VAL A 36 12.66 1.83 5.60
N MET A 37 12.07 2.47 6.60
CA MET A 37 12.80 3.35 7.49
C MET A 37 13.43 2.53 8.61
N VAL A 38 14.72 2.71 8.83
CA VAL A 38 15.50 2.00 9.86
C VAL A 38 16.22 3.00 10.74
N ARG A 39 16.12 2.83 12.05
CA ARG A 39 16.90 3.61 13.00
C ARG A 39 18.35 3.13 13.03
N LYS A 40 19.30 4.05 13.22
CA LYS A 40 20.68 3.67 13.50
C LYS A 40 20.76 2.89 14.82
N ARG A 41 21.59 1.86 14.84
CA ARG A 41 21.93 1.14 16.08
C ARG A 41 22.87 1.99 16.95
N ASP A 42 23.87 2.61 16.32
CA ASP A 42 24.81 3.53 16.92
C ASP A 42 24.54 4.92 16.32
N PRO A 43 24.01 5.87 17.12
CA PRO A 43 23.73 7.23 16.64
C PRO A 43 24.97 7.97 16.13
N ASP A 44 26.14 7.69 16.70
CA ASP A 44 27.40 8.35 16.39
C ASP A 44 28.15 7.73 15.19
N ALA A 45 27.66 6.59 14.70
CA ALA A 45 28.25 5.97 13.52
C ALA A 45 28.22 6.94 12.31
N PRO A 46 29.27 7.00 11.50
CA PRO A 46 29.30 7.83 10.31
C PRO A 46 28.17 7.44 9.34
N ALA A 47 27.75 8.40 8.51
CA ALA A 47 26.82 8.10 7.43
C ALA A 47 27.48 7.13 6.45
N PRO A 48 26.78 6.07 6.02
CA PRO A 48 27.27 5.24 4.92
C PRO A 48 27.19 6.01 3.60
N ASP A 49 27.95 5.56 2.60
CA ASP A 49 27.79 6.04 1.23
C ASP A 49 26.35 5.77 0.76
N ALA A 50 25.72 6.81 0.22
CA ALA A 50 24.34 6.69 -0.26
C ALA A 50 24.28 5.92 -1.57
N VAL A 51 23.47 4.88 -1.61
CA VAL A 51 23.14 4.13 -2.81
C VAL A 51 21.63 4.18 -3.00
N VAL A 52 21.19 4.97 -3.97
CA VAL A 52 19.77 5.06 -4.34
C VAL A 52 19.57 4.26 -5.61
N PRO A 53 18.75 3.18 -5.59
CA PRO A 53 18.55 2.39 -6.79
C PRO A 53 17.79 3.18 -7.86
N ASP A 54 18.22 3.03 -9.11
CA ASP A 54 17.46 3.49 -10.27
C ASP A 54 16.34 2.48 -10.53
N LEU A 55 15.10 2.88 -10.28
CA LEU A 55 13.91 2.04 -10.43
C LEU A 55 13.09 2.55 -11.61
N ALA A 56 12.65 1.64 -12.45
CA ALA A 56 11.73 1.97 -13.53
C ALA A 56 10.46 2.65 -12.97
N PRO A 57 9.97 3.70 -13.60
CA PRO A 57 8.79 4.44 -13.13
C PRO A 57 7.49 3.64 -13.27
N ALA A 58 7.50 2.60 -14.09
CA ALA A 58 6.35 1.72 -14.32
C ALA A 58 6.83 0.28 -14.58
N VAL A 59 5.96 -0.68 -14.25
CA VAL A 59 6.16 -2.07 -14.65
C VAL A 59 5.87 -2.16 -16.16
N PRO A 60 6.83 -2.63 -16.98
CA PRO A 60 6.62 -2.69 -18.42
C PRO A 60 5.55 -3.75 -18.77
N PRO A 61 4.75 -3.53 -19.81
CA PRO A 61 3.63 -4.42 -20.17
C PRO A 61 4.04 -5.88 -20.34
N GLU A 62 5.21 -6.14 -20.88
CA GLU A 62 5.77 -7.48 -21.09
C GLU A 62 6.16 -8.22 -19.79
N ALA A 63 6.29 -7.50 -18.69
CA ALA A 63 6.55 -8.07 -17.38
C ALA A 63 5.27 -8.33 -16.56
N LEU A 64 4.10 -7.91 -17.06
CA LEU A 64 2.84 -8.16 -16.40
C LEU A 64 2.47 -9.64 -16.52
N ILE A 65 2.19 -10.25 -15.38
CA ILE A 65 1.75 -11.65 -15.32
C ILE A 65 0.25 -11.66 -15.05
N VAL A 66 -0.50 -12.14 -16.03
CA VAL A 66 -1.95 -12.38 -15.91
C VAL A 66 -2.14 -13.88 -15.80
N PRO A 67 -2.86 -14.40 -14.78
CA PRO A 67 -3.13 -15.82 -14.67
C PRO A 67 -3.80 -16.40 -15.93
N GLU A 68 -3.33 -17.55 -16.36
CA GLU A 68 -3.95 -18.27 -17.47
C GLU A 68 -5.36 -18.78 -17.10
N GLY A 69 -6.24 -18.91 -18.08
CA GLY A 69 -7.57 -19.48 -17.90
C GLY A 69 -8.62 -18.54 -17.31
N LEU A 70 -8.32 -17.24 -17.20
CA LEU A 70 -9.34 -16.26 -16.85
C LEU A 70 -10.33 -16.13 -18.01
N ASP A 71 -11.62 -16.35 -17.71
CA ASP A 71 -12.72 -16.23 -18.67
C ASP A 71 -13.80 -15.32 -18.09
N PHE A 72 -14.01 -14.17 -18.73
CA PHE A 72 -15.02 -13.18 -18.35
C PHE A 72 -16.20 -13.14 -19.33
N THR A 73 -16.33 -14.10 -20.27
CA THR A 73 -17.39 -14.10 -21.29
C THR A 73 -18.79 -14.19 -20.69
N GLY A 74 -18.94 -14.83 -19.53
CA GLY A 74 -20.19 -14.92 -18.79
C GLY A 74 -20.38 -13.89 -17.69
N TYR A 75 -19.49 -12.86 -17.61
CA TYR A 75 -19.57 -11.84 -16.56
C TYR A 75 -20.74 -10.88 -16.81
N ASP A 76 -21.60 -10.75 -15.80
CA ASP A 76 -22.80 -9.90 -15.84
C ASP A 76 -22.49 -8.52 -15.27
N PHE A 77 -22.34 -7.53 -16.14
CA PHE A 77 -22.04 -6.15 -15.77
C PHE A 77 -23.18 -5.45 -15.03
N GLU A 78 -24.44 -5.84 -15.27
CA GLU A 78 -25.58 -5.27 -14.55
C GLU A 78 -25.63 -5.76 -13.10
N LEU A 79 -25.45 -7.05 -12.90
CA LEU A 79 -25.35 -7.62 -11.54
C LEU A 79 -24.14 -7.10 -10.77
N ALA A 80 -23.06 -6.79 -11.45
CA ALA A 80 -21.88 -6.16 -10.84
C ALA A 80 -22.16 -4.74 -10.33
N GLY A 81 -23.22 -4.10 -10.82
CA GLY A 81 -23.63 -2.77 -10.39
C GLY A 81 -22.79 -1.63 -10.94
N GLU A 82 -21.94 -1.88 -11.93
CA GLU A 82 -21.04 -0.89 -12.51
C GLU A 82 -21.01 -1.04 -14.04
N PRO A 83 -21.51 -0.04 -14.79
CA PRO A 83 -21.60 -0.13 -16.24
C PRO A 83 -20.28 0.15 -16.96
N HIS A 84 -19.29 0.83 -16.31
CA HIS A 84 -18.09 1.28 -16.98
C HIS A 84 -17.16 0.14 -17.37
N ARG A 85 -16.66 0.21 -18.60
CA ARG A 85 -15.68 -0.73 -19.19
C ARG A 85 -14.43 0.03 -19.59
N TRP A 86 -13.39 -0.68 -19.99
CA TRP A 86 -12.10 -0.13 -20.39
C TRP A 86 -12.21 1.11 -21.31
N GLY A 87 -13.08 1.07 -22.32
CA GLY A 87 -13.25 2.17 -23.28
C GLY A 87 -14.03 3.37 -22.78
N ASP A 88 -14.60 3.31 -21.58
CA ASP A 88 -15.41 4.38 -21.01
C ASP A 88 -14.58 5.35 -20.17
N TYR A 89 -13.31 5.03 -19.88
CA TYR A 89 -12.42 5.87 -19.10
C TYR A 89 -11.57 6.80 -19.97
N ALA A 90 -11.35 8.02 -19.51
CA ALA A 90 -10.51 9.02 -20.18
C ALA A 90 -9.20 9.24 -19.42
N LEU A 91 -8.12 9.56 -20.16
CA LEU A 91 -6.85 9.96 -19.55
C LEU A 91 -7.03 11.24 -18.73
N GLY A 92 -6.60 11.22 -17.48
CA GLY A 92 -6.71 12.35 -16.56
C GLY A 92 -8.10 12.51 -15.92
N GLU A 93 -9.01 11.58 -16.16
CA GLU A 93 -10.29 11.53 -15.47
C GLU A 93 -10.11 11.37 -13.95
N ILE A 94 -10.94 12.06 -13.20
CA ILE A 94 -11.03 11.93 -11.74
C ILE A 94 -12.32 11.19 -11.42
N ILE A 95 -12.18 10.04 -10.78
CA ILE A 95 -13.32 9.23 -10.33
C ILE A 95 -13.52 9.46 -8.85
N ASP A 96 -14.69 9.99 -8.47
CA ASP A 96 -15.11 10.08 -7.08
C ASP A 96 -15.73 8.74 -6.66
N HIS A 97 -15.06 8.04 -5.74
CA HIS A 97 -15.54 6.76 -5.23
C HIS A 97 -16.67 6.88 -4.20
N VAL A 98 -17.03 8.11 -3.79
CA VAL A 98 -18.18 8.48 -2.96
C VAL A 98 -18.11 7.93 -1.54
N ASP A 99 -17.79 6.65 -1.36
CA ASP A 99 -17.84 5.97 -0.08
C ASP A 99 -16.61 6.21 0.79
N GLY A 100 -16.81 6.08 2.09
CA GLY A 100 -15.77 6.14 3.11
C GLY A 100 -16.01 5.09 4.19
N VAL A 101 -15.00 4.83 4.99
CA VAL A 101 -15.08 3.89 6.11
C VAL A 101 -14.29 4.38 7.31
N THR A 102 -14.87 4.21 8.50
CA THR A 102 -14.15 4.42 9.76
C THR A 102 -13.29 3.19 10.05
N ILE A 103 -11.99 3.39 10.24
CA ILE A 103 -11.10 2.30 10.61
C ILE A 103 -11.09 2.13 12.13
N GLU A 104 -11.60 0.99 12.57
CA GLU A 104 -11.73 0.65 13.98
C GLU A 104 -10.42 0.07 14.55
N GLU A 105 -10.17 0.33 15.84
CA GLU A 105 -9.02 -0.19 16.57
C GLU A 105 -8.95 -1.72 16.54
N ALA A 106 -10.08 -2.40 16.74
CA ALA A 106 -10.14 -3.86 16.75
C ALA A 106 -9.85 -4.45 15.36
N GLU A 107 -10.39 -3.86 14.31
CA GLU A 107 -10.15 -4.25 12.93
C GLU A 107 -8.68 -4.10 12.57
N HIS A 108 -8.09 -2.93 12.86
CA HIS A 108 -6.68 -2.67 12.59
C HIS A 108 -5.77 -3.65 13.34
N MET A 109 -6.06 -3.94 14.62
CA MET A 109 -5.28 -4.91 15.40
C MET A 109 -5.40 -6.32 14.84
N LEU A 110 -6.58 -6.73 14.38
CA LEU A 110 -6.77 -8.02 13.72
C LEU A 110 -5.94 -8.12 12.45
N ALA A 111 -6.00 -7.12 11.58
CA ALA A 111 -5.22 -7.05 10.34
C ALA A 111 -3.71 -7.08 10.63
N THR A 112 -3.24 -6.31 11.62
CA THR A 112 -1.83 -6.27 12.02
C THR A 112 -1.30 -7.63 12.44
N ARG A 113 -2.09 -8.39 13.21
CA ARG A 113 -1.74 -9.75 13.65
C ARG A 113 -1.81 -10.76 12.53
N LEU A 114 -2.84 -10.68 11.70
CA LEU A 114 -3.02 -11.59 10.56
C LEU A 114 -1.84 -11.52 9.57
N TRP A 115 -1.38 -10.32 9.30
CA TRP A 115 -0.24 -10.08 8.41
C TRP A 115 1.12 -10.14 9.10
N GLN A 116 1.14 -10.48 10.41
CA GLN A 116 2.36 -10.58 11.22
C GLN A 116 3.24 -9.31 11.15
N ASN A 117 2.60 -8.13 11.14
CA ASN A 117 3.34 -6.89 11.20
C ASN A 117 3.86 -6.66 12.62
N THR A 118 5.18 -6.71 12.78
CA THR A 118 5.86 -6.63 14.09
C THR A 118 6.36 -5.22 14.43
N ALA A 119 6.07 -4.21 13.62
CA ALA A 119 6.47 -2.84 13.93
C ALA A 119 5.58 -2.25 15.04
N LYS A 120 6.19 -2.00 16.22
CA LYS A 120 5.49 -1.59 17.44
C LYS A 120 4.56 -0.40 17.25
N VAL A 121 4.91 0.55 16.40
CA VAL A 121 4.09 1.73 16.09
C VAL A 121 2.67 1.38 15.63
N HIS A 122 2.46 0.18 15.10
CA HIS A 122 1.16 -0.27 14.60
C HIS A 122 0.32 -1.04 15.63
N PHE A 123 0.92 -1.65 16.65
CA PHE A 123 0.19 -2.51 17.56
C PHE A 123 0.35 -2.19 19.05
N ASP A 124 1.36 -1.42 19.44
CA ASP A 124 1.66 -1.12 20.83
C ASP A 124 1.32 0.36 21.14
N ALA A 125 0.21 0.57 21.83
CA ALA A 125 -0.25 1.91 22.19
C ALA A 125 0.71 2.64 23.14
N THR A 126 1.59 1.90 23.85
CA THR A 126 2.59 2.49 24.76
C THR A 126 3.86 2.94 24.03
N PHE A 127 3.97 2.64 22.74
CA PHE A 127 5.15 2.97 21.94
C PHE A 127 5.28 4.48 21.63
N ARG A 128 4.16 5.20 21.61
CA ARG A 128 4.08 6.63 21.35
C ARG A 128 3.53 7.36 22.58
N ASP A 129 4.04 8.56 22.83
CA ASP A 129 3.63 9.39 23.96
C ASP A 129 2.14 9.79 23.91
N ASP A 130 1.56 9.89 22.69
CA ASP A 130 0.15 10.21 22.48
C ASP A 130 -0.80 9.00 22.64
N GLY A 131 -0.27 7.82 22.93
CA GLY A 131 -1.04 6.60 23.10
C GLY A 131 -1.70 6.07 21.82
N ARG A 132 -1.44 6.68 20.64
CA ARG A 132 -2.10 6.36 19.38
C ARG A 132 -1.28 5.39 18.56
N ARG A 133 -1.95 4.43 17.94
CA ARG A 133 -1.32 3.52 16.99
C ARG A 133 -1.49 4.05 15.58
N LEU A 134 -0.36 4.12 14.85
CA LEU A 134 -0.38 4.42 13.43
C LEU A 134 -0.98 3.22 12.68
N ILE A 135 -1.97 3.46 11.83
CA ILE A 135 -2.54 2.40 11.02
C ILE A 135 -1.47 1.84 10.08
N TYR A 136 -1.45 0.53 9.96
CA TYR A 136 -0.59 -0.18 9.03
C TYR A 136 -0.91 0.25 7.59
N GLY A 137 0.10 0.71 6.85
CA GLY A 137 -0.08 1.27 5.51
C GLY A 137 -0.71 0.31 4.52
N GLY A 138 -0.40 -0.98 4.59
CA GLY A 138 -1.04 -2.01 3.77
C GLY A 138 -2.55 -2.12 4.03
N HIS A 139 -3.00 -1.92 5.27
CA HIS A 139 -4.43 -1.88 5.60
C HIS A 139 -5.10 -0.68 4.93
N VAL A 140 -4.51 0.51 5.03
CA VAL A 140 -5.05 1.73 4.38
C VAL A 140 -5.17 1.55 2.86
N ILE A 141 -4.14 1.02 2.20
CA ILE A 141 -4.16 0.76 0.75
C ILE A 141 -5.26 -0.25 0.39
N SER A 142 -5.41 -1.32 1.19
CA SER A 142 -6.44 -2.34 0.95
C SER A 142 -7.84 -1.77 1.09
N MET A 143 -8.09 -0.95 2.12
CA MET A 143 -9.38 -0.28 2.32
C MET A 143 -9.69 0.70 1.18
N ALA A 144 -8.73 1.53 0.78
CA ALA A 144 -8.88 2.44 -0.34
C ALA A 144 -9.19 1.68 -1.64
N ARG A 145 -8.54 0.55 -1.88
CA ARG A 145 -8.85 -0.29 -3.06
C ARG A 145 -10.24 -0.91 -2.97
N ALA A 146 -10.67 -1.37 -1.80
CA ALA A 146 -12.02 -1.91 -1.62
C ALA A 146 -13.09 -0.83 -1.90
N LEU A 147 -12.91 0.37 -1.36
CA LEU A 147 -13.82 1.50 -1.57
C LEU A 147 -13.84 2.03 -3.01
N SER A 148 -12.80 1.76 -3.80
CA SER A 148 -12.76 2.13 -5.22
C SER A 148 -13.66 1.26 -6.10
N PHE A 149 -14.46 0.37 -5.52
CA PHE A 149 -15.47 -0.41 -6.24
C PHE A 149 -16.41 0.52 -7.05
N ASN A 150 -16.87 1.62 -6.45
CA ASN A 150 -17.65 2.62 -7.16
C ASN A 150 -16.79 3.26 -8.26
N GLY A 151 -17.16 3.01 -9.51
CA GLY A 151 -16.45 3.48 -10.69
C GLY A 151 -15.32 2.56 -11.20
N LEU A 152 -14.88 1.55 -10.43
CA LEU A 152 -13.83 0.60 -10.83
C LEU A 152 -14.20 -0.87 -10.57
N ALA A 153 -15.49 -1.21 -10.41
CA ALA A 153 -15.92 -2.58 -10.14
C ALA A 153 -15.46 -3.59 -11.20
N ASN A 154 -15.42 -3.17 -12.46
CA ASN A 154 -14.99 -4.00 -13.58
C ASN A 154 -13.46 -4.09 -13.76
N ALA A 155 -12.68 -3.39 -12.93
CA ALA A 155 -11.24 -3.62 -12.81
C ALA A 155 -11.00 -4.88 -11.97
N GLN A 156 -11.16 -6.04 -12.58
CA GLN A 156 -11.25 -7.35 -11.94
C GLN A 156 -10.02 -7.75 -11.14
N MET A 157 -8.83 -7.30 -11.56
CA MET A 157 -7.58 -7.73 -10.97
C MET A 157 -6.53 -6.62 -10.98
N ILE A 158 -5.77 -6.53 -9.90
CA ILE A 158 -4.53 -5.76 -9.86
C ILE A 158 -3.39 -6.68 -10.31
N VAL A 159 -2.76 -6.37 -11.42
CA VAL A 159 -1.62 -7.15 -11.95
C VAL A 159 -0.27 -6.57 -11.54
N ALA A 160 -0.20 -5.27 -11.28
CA ALA A 160 1.01 -4.60 -10.82
C ALA A 160 0.68 -3.27 -10.10
N LEU A 161 1.64 -2.81 -9.32
CA LEU A 161 1.66 -1.48 -8.71
C LEU A 161 2.94 -0.76 -9.16
N ASN A 162 2.80 0.32 -9.91
CA ASN A 162 3.94 1.09 -10.39
C ASN A 162 4.67 1.85 -9.27
N GLY A 163 3.93 2.19 -8.23
CA GLY A 163 4.47 2.85 -7.06
C GLY A 163 3.37 3.43 -6.19
N GLY A 164 3.75 3.88 -5.01
CA GLY A 164 2.84 4.52 -4.07
C GLY A 164 3.60 5.13 -2.91
N ALA A 165 2.99 6.12 -2.28
CA ALA A 165 3.50 6.75 -1.08
C ALA A 165 2.35 7.02 -0.11
N HIS A 166 2.64 6.91 1.18
CA HIS A 166 1.74 7.40 2.22
C HIS A 166 1.99 8.90 2.39
N ALA A 167 1.06 9.72 1.96
CA ALA A 167 1.18 11.17 2.03
C ALA A 167 1.09 11.68 3.47
N ASN A 168 0.16 11.09 4.26
CA ASN A 168 -0.08 11.47 5.65
C ASN A 168 -0.26 10.23 6.54
N PRO A 169 0.02 10.34 7.86
CA PRO A 169 -0.28 9.29 8.82
C PRO A 169 -1.80 9.12 8.97
N CYS A 170 -2.26 7.88 9.07
CA CYS A 170 -3.65 7.55 9.35
C CYS A 170 -3.74 6.89 10.73
N PHE A 171 -4.76 7.25 11.51
CA PHE A 171 -5.00 6.75 12.87
C PHE A 171 -6.44 6.30 13.01
N CYS A 172 -6.71 5.31 13.88
CA CYS A 172 -8.07 4.86 14.14
C CYS A 172 -8.92 5.97 14.80
N LEU A 173 -10.19 6.04 14.43
CA LEU A 173 -11.29 6.84 15.04
C LEU A 173 -11.19 8.37 15.04
N LEU A 174 -10.06 9.01 14.74
CA LEU A 174 -9.91 10.44 15.04
C LEU A 174 -9.99 11.38 13.84
N TYR A 175 -10.22 10.89 12.61
CA TYR A 175 -10.10 11.73 11.41
C TYR A 175 -11.30 11.72 10.46
N THR A 176 -12.35 10.99 10.77
CA THR A 176 -13.56 11.00 9.93
C THR A 176 -14.49 12.17 10.21
N SER A 177 -14.36 12.85 11.36
CA SER A 177 -15.17 14.02 11.70
C SER A 177 -14.61 15.33 11.17
N ASP A 178 -13.29 15.47 11.04
CA ASP A 178 -12.67 16.75 10.65
C ASP A 178 -12.65 16.98 9.14
N ALA A 179 -12.74 15.94 8.33
CA ALA A 179 -12.80 16.05 6.88
C ALA A 179 -14.17 16.52 6.36
N ALA A 180 -15.21 16.43 7.18
CA ALA A 180 -16.58 16.86 6.81
C ALA A 180 -16.83 18.35 7.09
N ASP A 181 -16.05 18.99 7.96
CA ASP A 181 -16.22 20.39 8.34
C ASP A 181 -15.44 21.39 7.47
N GLU A 182 -14.60 20.92 6.54
CA GLU A 182 -13.84 21.78 5.61
C GLU A 182 -14.42 21.81 4.18
N ARG A 183 -15.73 21.57 4.00
CA ARG A 183 -16.41 21.72 2.71
C ARG A 183 -17.39 22.88 2.73
#